data_8cf730e34d187dbc5693caf58b5e124e
#
_entry.id   8cf730e34d187dbc5693caf58b5e124e
#
_cell.length_a   1.000
_cell.length_b   1.000
_cell.length_c   1.000
_cell.angle_alpha   90.00
_cell.angle_beta   90.00
_cell.angle_gamma   90.00
#
_symmetry.space_group_name_H-M   'P 1'
#
loop_
_entity.id
_entity.type
_entity.pdbx_description
1 polymer ?
#
loop_
_entity_poly.entity_id
_entity_poly.type
_entity_poly.pdbx_seq_one_letter_code
_entity_poly.pdbx_strand_id
1 'polypeptide(L)' 'MSQFTVNGKFQARGGFQEFTKEIEAVNENVAKEHVLSQIGSEHGLKRTQIEITGVSAA' A
#
# COMPACT_ATOMS: atom_id res chain seq x y z
N MET A 1 -7.07 -17.77 -1.51
CA MET A 1 -6.61 -16.38 -1.31
C MET A 1 -5.88 -16.28 0.01
N SER A 2 -4.85 -15.49 0.04
CA SER A 2 -4.01 -15.35 1.23
C SER A 2 -4.06 -13.92 1.74
N GLN A 3 -3.80 -13.75 3.02
CA GLN A 3 -3.65 -12.43 3.60
C GLN A 3 -2.20 -11.97 3.48
N PHE A 4 -2.06 -10.72 3.11
CA PHE A 4 -0.76 -10.09 2.98
C PHE A 4 -0.72 -8.81 3.80
N THR A 5 0.43 -8.57 4.41
CA THR A 5 0.70 -7.30 5.09
C THR A 5 1.58 -6.46 4.18
N VAL A 6 1.08 -5.30 3.78
CA VAL A 6 1.79 -4.40 2.88
C VAL A 6 2.26 -3.19 3.64
N ASN A 7 3.56 -2.95 3.61
CA ASN A 7 4.17 -1.78 4.21
C ASN A 7 4.60 -0.81 3.13
N GLY A 8 4.41 0.45 3.37
CA GLY A 8 4.82 1.45 2.42
C GLY A 8 4.86 2.84 3.04
N LYS A 9 5.11 3.81 2.19
CA LYS A 9 5.11 5.22 2.58
C LYS A 9 4.57 6.05 1.44
N PHE A 10 4.03 7.21 1.76
CA PHE A 10 3.54 8.14 0.76
C PHE A 10 3.94 9.56 1.17
N GLN A 11 4.02 10.42 0.17
CA GLN A 11 4.36 11.80 0.40
C GLN A 11 3.15 12.53 0.95
N ALA A 12 3.30 13.05 2.17
CA ALA A 12 2.26 13.82 2.84
C ALA A 12 2.77 15.23 3.09
N ARG A 13 1.88 16.07 3.57
CA ARG A 13 2.24 17.42 3.95
C ARG A 13 3.29 17.37 5.06
N GLY A 14 4.46 17.92 4.80
CA GLY A 14 5.54 17.92 5.76
C GLY A 14 6.47 16.71 5.70
N GLY A 15 6.32 15.85 4.72
CA GLY A 15 7.24 14.73 4.51
C GLY A 15 6.54 13.42 4.20
N PHE A 16 7.27 12.32 4.33
CA PHE A 16 6.73 10.99 4.09
C PHE A 16 6.02 10.46 5.32
N GLN A 17 4.93 9.75 5.09
CA GLN A 17 4.20 9.07 6.13
C GLN A 17 4.16 7.57 5.82
N GLU A 18 4.48 6.75 6.81
CA GLU A 18 4.46 5.31 6.66
C GLU A 18 3.07 4.75 6.92
N PHE A 19 2.77 3.65 6.26
CA PHE A 19 1.51 2.95 6.47
C PHE A 19 1.72 1.45 6.44
N THR A 20 0.79 0.74 7.06
CA THR A 20 0.73 -0.72 7.04
C THR A 20 -0.72 -1.11 6.78
N LYS A 21 -0.94 -1.98 5.81
CA LYS A 21 -2.28 -2.48 5.48
C LYS A 21 -2.26 -3.99 5.39
N GLU A 22 -3.30 -4.60 5.93
CA GLU A 22 -3.54 -6.02 5.73
C GLU A 22 -4.63 -6.18 4.68
N ILE A 23 -4.37 -7.07 3.72
CA ILE A 23 -5.26 -7.23 2.59
C ILE A 23 -5.26 -8.68 2.14
N GLU A 24 -6.44 -9.16 1.74
CA GLU A 24 -6.57 -10.49 1.17
C GLU A 24 -6.45 -10.42 -0.34
N ALA A 25 -5.57 -11.24 -0.89
CA ALA A 25 -5.30 -11.24 -2.33
C ALA A 25 -4.80 -12.60 -2.77
N VAL A 26 -4.81 -12.84 -4.07
CA VAL A 26 -4.33 -14.11 -4.63
C VAL A 26 -2.80 -14.17 -4.66
N ASN A 27 -2.15 -13.03 -4.75
CA ASN A 27 -0.69 -12.95 -4.74
C ASN A 27 -0.23 -11.56 -4.32
N GLU A 28 1.09 -11.38 -4.21
CA GLU A 28 1.69 -10.12 -3.78
C GLU A 28 1.38 -8.96 -4.70
N ASN A 29 1.39 -9.18 -6.00
CA ASN A 29 1.13 -8.12 -6.96
C ASN A 29 -0.27 -7.56 -6.80
N VAL A 30 -1.24 -8.43 -6.62
CA VAL A 30 -2.62 -8.02 -6.41
C VAL A 30 -2.74 -7.25 -5.09
N ALA A 31 -2.07 -7.72 -4.05
CA ALA A 31 -2.07 -7.03 -2.76
C ALA A 31 -1.51 -5.63 -2.89
N LYS A 32 -0.38 -5.47 -3.57
CA LYS A 32 0.21 -4.15 -3.80
C LYS A 32 -0.73 -3.22 -4.53
N GLU A 33 -1.35 -3.71 -5.58
CA GLU A 33 -2.27 -2.90 -6.38
C GLU A 33 -3.48 -2.45 -5.59
N HIS A 34 -4.03 -3.34 -4.78
CA HIS A 34 -5.14 -2.99 -3.92
C HIS A 34 -4.77 -1.87 -2.94
N VAL A 35 -3.61 -1.99 -2.32
CA VAL A 35 -3.14 -0.99 -1.37
C VAL A 35 -2.90 0.34 -2.07
N LEU A 36 -2.25 0.33 -3.22
CA LEU A 36 -2.02 1.55 -3.97
C LEU A 36 -3.34 2.25 -4.33
N SER A 37 -4.33 1.47 -4.74
CA SER A 37 -5.64 2.00 -5.06
C SER A 37 -6.34 2.59 -3.84
N GLN A 38 -6.31 1.87 -2.73
CA GLN A 38 -6.95 2.33 -1.49
C GLN A 38 -6.32 3.61 -0.95
N ILE A 39 -4.98 3.61 -0.83
CA ILE A 39 -4.27 4.77 -0.31
C ILE A 39 -4.42 5.95 -1.25
N GLY A 40 -4.33 5.71 -2.54
CA GLY A 40 -4.52 6.77 -3.53
C GLY A 40 -5.90 7.39 -3.44
N SER A 41 -6.92 6.58 -3.29
CA SER A 41 -8.29 7.05 -3.17
C SER A 41 -8.55 7.79 -1.86
N GLU A 42 -8.05 7.25 -0.74
CA GLU A 42 -8.28 7.84 0.58
C GLU A 42 -7.58 9.19 0.75
N HIS A 43 -6.38 9.32 0.18
CA HIS A 43 -5.55 10.50 0.37
C HIS A 43 -5.44 11.38 -0.87
N GLY A 44 -6.12 11.03 -1.94
CA GLY A 44 -6.06 11.80 -3.19
C GLY A 44 -4.69 11.80 -3.82
N LEU A 45 -3.94 10.72 -3.68
CA LEU A 45 -2.57 10.61 -4.16
C LEU A 45 -2.53 9.83 -5.47
N LYS A 46 -1.49 10.11 -6.26
CA LYS A 46 -1.20 9.32 -7.45
C LYS A 46 -0.33 8.12 -7.07
N ARG A 47 -0.36 7.08 -7.91
CA ARG A 47 0.47 5.89 -7.68
C ARG A 47 1.94 6.23 -7.51
N THR A 48 2.42 7.24 -8.24
CA THR A 48 3.81 7.66 -8.18
C THR A 48 4.19 8.30 -6.86
N GLN A 49 3.21 8.71 -6.07
CA GLN A 49 3.45 9.34 -4.77
C GLN A 49 3.45 8.32 -3.63
N ILE A 50 3.17 7.07 -3.93
CA ILE A 50 3.11 5.99 -2.96
C ILE A 50 4.23 5.00 -3.26
N GLU A 51 5.00 4.64 -2.25
CA GLU A 51 6.07 3.67 -2.38
C GLU A 51 5.79 2.47 -1.47
N ILE A 52 5.80 1.28 -2.05
CA ILE A 52 5.67 0.05 -1.29
C ILE A 52 7.06 -0.40 -0.87
N THR A 53 7.29 -0.50 0.41
CA THR A 53 8.60 -0.88 0.96
C THR A 53 8.70 -2.37 1.25
N GLY A 54 7.58 -3.04 1.45
CA GLY A 54 7.61 -4.47 1.69
C GLY A 54 6.22 -5.09 1.67
N VAL A 55 6.19 -6.36 1.31
CA VAL A 55 4.96 -7.17 1.34
C VAL A 55 5.31 -8.49 2.00
N SER A 56 4.53 -8.89 2.97
CA SER A 56 4.72 -10.16 3.66
C SER A 56 3.41 -10.93 3.70
N ALA A 57 3.51 -12.25 3.60
CA ALA A 57 2.35 -13.10 3.82
C ALA A 57 2.02 -13.12 5.31
N ALA A 58 0.78 -12.88 5.61
CA ALA A 58 0.32 -12.88 6.99
C ALA A 58 -0.10 -14.28 7.44
#